data_9f86e2b9c698853295b0aef022dca4e7
#
_entry.id   9f86e2b9c698853295b0aef022dca4e7
#
_cell.length_a   1.000
_cell.length_b   1.000
_cell.length_c   1.000
_cell.angle_alpha   90.00
_cell.angle_beta   90.00
_cell.angle_gamma   90.00
#
_symmetry.space_group_name_H-M   'P 1'
#
loop_
_entity.id
_entity.type
_entity.pdbx_description
1 polymer ?
#
loop_
_entity_poly.entity_id
_entity_poly.type
_entity_poly.pdbx_seq_one_letter_code
_entity_poly.pdbx_strand_id
1 'polypeptide(L)'
;MSVKQLWRWQGVNDKGQLEQDVVWADNRLALIITLQHQRIMPLRIKRMGVNAALWKEEQSAEIIHQLATLIHAGLTLSEGLELLAQQHPHRQWQALLRTLAHELEQGVPFSSALVSWPQVFPPLYQTMIRTGELTGKLAECCFELARQQKAQRQITVSVKKALRYPAIILTMAALVVFAMLHFVLPEFAAIYRSFNTPLPLLTRGIIAIAQWGSAWGWLILFLTMLVAIAHRRVKQKPSWQAQRQRLLLRLPVIGRLIRGHKLAQIFTVLALTQSAGIPFLQGLESAIDSLGCPYWSQRLTQVHQEIAAGNPVWLALKNTQEFSPLCLQLVRTGEASGSLDIMLHNLARHHSETTLALADNLASLLEPALLIITGLIIGTLVVAMYLPIFHLGDAMSGMG
;
A
#
# COMPACT_ATOMS: atom_id res chain seq x y z
N MET A 1 26.40 1.28 4.88
CA MET A 1 26.17 0.44 3.69
C MET A 1 26.16 1.35 2.48
N SER A 2 27.03 1.12 1.50
CA SER A 2 27.05 1.91 0.26
C SER A 2 25.77 1.60 -0.54
N VAL A 3 25.09 2.63 -1.00
CA VAL A 3 23.88 2.46 -1.82
C VAL A 3 24.34 2.12 -3.24
N LYS A 4 24.16 0.84 -3.66
CA LYS A 4 24.46 0.43 -5.04
C LYS A 4 23.73 1.36 -6.03
N GLN A 5 24.42 1.79 -7.09
CA GLN A 5 23.94 2.69 -8.13
C GLN A 5 23.80 1.96 -9.44
N LEU A 6 22.81 2.36 -10.25
CA LEU A 6 22.57 1.74 -11.55
C LEU A 6 23.42 2.42 -12.62
N TRP A 7 24.23 1.66 -13.34
CA TRP A 7 25.14 2.13 -14.36
C TRP A 7 24.83 1.49 -15.71
N ARG A 8 24.81 2.27 -16.76
CA ARG A 8 24.82 1.78 -18.13
C ARG A 8 26.24 1.88 -18.64
N TRP A 9 26.75 0.80 -19.20
CA TRP A 9 28.04 0.78 -19.82
C TRP A 9 27.97 0.29 -21.27
N GLN A 10 28.92 0.72 -22.06
CA GLN A 10 29.22 0.23 -23.41
C GLN A 10 30.72 -0.06 -23.46
N GLY A 11 31.10 -1.20 -23.98
CA GLY A 11 32.48 -1.64 -24.06
C GLY A 11 32.70 -2.60 -25.22
N VAL A 12 33.93 -2.98 -25.42
CA VAL A 12 34.34 -3.94 -26.44
C VAL A 12 34.91 -5.17 -25.75
N ASN A 13 34.47 -6.35 -26.14
CA ASN A 13 34.96 -7.63 -25.64
C ASN A 13 36.26 -8.06 -26.36
N ASP A 14 36.91 -9.15 -25.91
CA ASP A 14 38.15 -9.73 -26.50
C ASP A 14 38.00 -10.02 -28.00
N LYS A 15 36.78 -10.21 -28.51
CA LYS A 15 36.50 -10.50 -29.92
C LYS A 15 36.27 -9.24 -30.75
N GLY A 16 36.43 -8.05 -30.18
CA GLY A 16 36.20 -6.79 -30.86
C GLY A 16 34.71 -6.43 -31.03
N GLN A 17 33.79 -7.16 -30.37
CA GLN A 17 32.34 -6.91 -30.46
C GLN A 17 31.91 -5.86 -29.43
N LEU A 18 31.02 -4.99 -29.85
CA LEU A 18 30.47 -3.93 -29.00
C LEU A 18 29.36 -4.49 -28.14
N GLU A 19 29.55 -4.49 -26.84
CA GLU A 19 28.58 -4.91 -25.84
C GLU A 19 28.07 -3.72 -25.04
N GLN A 20 26.81 -3.79 -24.64
CA GLN A 20 26.20 -2.81 -23.76
C GLN A 20 25.25 -3.49 -22.79
N ASP A 21 25.34 -3.09 -21.52
CA ASP A 21 24.43 -3.58 -20.50
C ASP A 21 24.23 -2.58 -19.37
N VAL A 22 23.38 -2.96 -18.40
CA VAL A 22 23.08 -2.19 -17.20
C VAL A 22 23.41 -3.02 -15.99
N VAL A 23 24.23 -2.49 -15.09
CA VAL A 23 24.74 -3.21 -13.91
C VAL A 23 24.63 -2.34 -12.66
N TRP A 24 24.41 -2.98 -11.52
CA TRP A 24 24.49 -2.34 -10.22
C TRP A 24 25.90 -2.39 -9.68
N ALA A 25 26.47 -1.23 -9.32
CA ALA A 25 27.79 -1.13 -8.71
C ALA A 25 27.79 -0.01 -7.67
N ASP A 26 28.67 -0.12 -6.66
CA ASP A 26 28.80 0.87 -5.59
C ASP A 26 29.30 2.22 -6.13
N ASN A 27 30.28 2.14 -7.04
CA ASN A 27 30.86 3.31 -7.69
C ASN A 27 31.39 2.98 -9.10
N ARG A 28 31.79 4.02 -9.83
CA ARG A 28 32.35 3.86 -11.18
C ARG A 28 33.61 2.99 -11.23
N LEU A 29 34.46 3.06 -10.20
CA LEU A 29 35.70 2.28 -10.14
C LEU A 29 35.43 0.80 -9.96
N ALA A 30 34.50 0.45 -9.06
CA ALA A 30 34.08 -0.93 -8.87
C ALA A 30 33.53 -1.54 -10.18
N LEU A 31 32.73 -0.78 -10.93
CA LEU A 31 32.24 -1.22 -12.23
C LEU A 31 33.38 -1.44 -13.23
N ILE A 32 34.35 -0.55 -13.30
CA ILE A 32 35.50 -0.70 -14.22
C ILE A 32 36.30 -1.97 -13.88
N ILE A 33 36.54 -2.22 -12.61
CA ILE A 33 37.24 -3.44 -12.15
C ILE A 33 36.47 -4.70 -12.57
N THR A 34 35.14 -4.70 -12.35
CA THR A 34 34.28 -5.85 -12.75
C THR A 34 34.33 -6.08 -14.26
N LEU A 35 34.26 -5.02 -15.07
CA LEU A 35 34.32 -5.13 -16.53
C LEU A 35 35.68 -5.62 -17.02
N GLN A 36 36.77 -5.18 -16.38
CA GLN A 36 38.13 -5.65 -16.68
C GLN A 36 38.33 -7.14 -16.36
N HIS A 37 37.75 -7.62 -15.24
CA HIS A 37 37.74 -9.06 -14.94
C HIS A 37 36.98 -9.86 -15.99
N GLN A 38 35.95 -9.30 -16.60
CA GLN A 38 35.20 -9.90 -17.70
C GLN A 38 35.88 -9.71 -19.07
N ARG A 39 37.11 -9.14 -19.11
CA ARG A 39 37.85 -8.78 -20.33
C ARG A 39 37.10 -7.86 -21.27
N ILE A 40 36.30 -6.96 -20.70
CA ILE A 40 35.55 -5.93 -21.44
C ILE A 40 36.26 -4.59 -21.24
N MET A 41 36.61 -3.94 -22.34
CA MET A 41 37.20 -2.60 -22.33
C MET A 41 36.07 -1.55 -22.36
N PRO A 42 35.79 -0.82 -21.25
CA PRO A 42 34.69 0.14 -21.20
C PRO A 42 34.98 1.38 -22.04
N LEU A 43 34.11 1.67 -23.01
CA LEU A 43 34.19 2.89 -23.83
C LEU A 43 33.37 4.02 -23.23
N ARG A 44 32.19 3.71 -22.70
CA ARG A 44 31.28 4.70 -22.12
C ARG A 44 30.58 4.16 -20.88
N ILE A 45 30.65 4.93 -19.80
CA ILE A 45 29.95 4.62 -18.55
C ILE A 45 29.07 5.80 -18.17
N LYS A 46 27.76 5.56 -17.98
CA LYS A 46 26.81 6.60 -17.59
C LYS A 46 25.95 6.10 -16.41
N ARG A 47 25.84 6.92 -15.37
CA ARG A 47 24.93 6.67 -14.25
C ARG A 47 23.49 6.82 -14.72
N MET A 48 22.64 5.86 -14.36
CA MET A 48 21.19 5.89 -14.60
C MET A 48 20.43 6.25 -13.33
N GLY A 49 19.33 6.96 -13.49
CA GLY A 49 18.38 7.16 -12.40
C GLY A 49 17.63 5.86 -12.06
N VAL A 50 17.48 5.60 -10.77
CA VAL A 50 16.67 4.47 -10.28
C VAL A 50 15.20 4.89 -10.27
N ASN A 51 14.37 4.15 -10.99
CA ASN A 51 12.93 4.38 -10.95
C ASN A 51 12.31 3.53 -9.81
N ALA A 52 12.06 4.18 -8.66
CA ALA A 52 11.44 3.52 -7.50
C ALA A 52 10.01 3.00 -7.78
N ALA A 53 9.34 3.52 -8.82
CA ALA A 53 8.01 3.03 -9.20
C ALA A 53 8.02 1.62 -9.82
N LEU A 54 9.20 1.12 -10.22
CA LEU A 54 9.38 -0.26 -10.70
C LEU A 54 9.58 -1.27 -9.55
N TRP A 55 9.87 -0.81 -8.33
CA TRP A 55 9.99 -1.66 -7.14
C TRP A 55 8.63 -1.91 -6.50
N LYS A 56 7.71 -2.54 -7.23
CA LYS A 56 6.40 -2.91 -6.71
C LYS A 56 6.47 -4.28 -6.04
N GLU A 57 5.87 -4.40 -4.86
CA GLU A 57 5.71 -5.68 -4.14
C GLU A 57 5.13 -6.80 -5.02
N GLU A 58 4.29 -6.44 -5.99
CA GLU A 58 3.73 -7.36 -6.97
C GLU A 58 4.80 -8.02 -7.84
N GLN A 59 5.76 -7.24 -8.33
CA GLN A 59 6.83 -7.75 -9.19
C GLN A 59 7.80 -8.63 -8.39
N SER A 60 8.12 -8.23 -7.15
CA SER A 60 8.93 -9.05 -6.25
C SER A 60 8.27 -10.40 -5.95
N ALA A 61 6.96 -10.40 -5.67
CA ALA A 61 6.21 -11.62 -5.40
C ALA A 61 6.12 -12.52 -6.64
N GLU A 62 5.91 -11.94 -7.82
CA GLU A 62 5.86 -12.67 -9.08
C GLU A 62 7.20 -13.33 -9.39
N ILE A 63 8.31 -12.59 -9.26
CA ILE A 63 9.66 -13.11 -9.47
C ILE A 63 9.95 -14.27 -8.50
N ILE A 64 9.62 -14.11 -7.21
CA ILE A 64 9.83 -15.18 -6.22
C ILE A 64 8.96 -16.39 -6.54
N HIS A 65 7.74 -16.20 -7.02
CA HIS A 65 6.86 -17.31 -7.44
C HIS A 65 7.45 -18.07 -8.65
N GLN A 66 7.88 -17.34 -9.67
CA GLN A 66 8.50 -17.92 -10.86
C GLN A 66 9.81 -18.63 -10.49
N LEU A 67 10.63 -18.02 -9.62
CA LEU A 67 11.85 -18.63 -9.12
C LEU A 67 11.56 -19.94 -8.37
N ALA A 68 10.54 -19.96 -7.50
CA ALA A 68 10.10 -21.17 -6.82
C ALA A 68 9.70 -22.27 -7.80
N THR A 69 9.02 -21.91 -8.89
CA THR A 69 8.61 -22.84 -9.95
C THR A 69 9.83 -23.44 -10.65
N LEU A 70 10.83 -22.62 -10.97
CA LEU A 70 12.07 -23.09 -11.62
C LEU A 70 12.89 -23.99 -10.71
N ILE A 71 13.03 -23.65 -9.43
CA ILE A 71 13.73 -24.49 -8.44
C ILE A 71 12.99 -25.83 -8.26
N HIS A 72 11.66 -25.79 -8.20
CA HIS A 72 10.84 -27.00 -8.08
C HIS A 72 10.97 -27.91 -9.33
N ALA A 73 11.22 -27.31 -10.49
CA ALA A 73 11.51 -28.03 -11.73
C ALA A 73 12.95 -28.57 -11.83
N GLY A 74 13.79 -28.31 -10.80
CA GLY A 74 15.14 -28.84 -10.71
C GLY A 74 16.25 -27.91 -11.20
N LEU A 75 15.94 -26.65 -11.57
CA LEU A 75 16.99 -25.67 -11.90
C LEU A 75 17.71 -25.21 -10.64
N THR A 76 18.97 -24.86 -10.77
CA THR A 76 19.69 -24.19 -9.70
C THR A 76 19.19 -22.78 -9.49
N LEU A 77 19.41 -22.24 -8.31
CA LEU A 77 18.95 -20.89 -7.96
C LEU A 77 19.57 -19.80 -8.85
N SER A 78 20.86 -19.93 -9.19
CA SER A 78 21.56 -18.98 -10.08
C SER A 78 21.04 -19.06 -11.51
N GLU A 79 20.85 -20.27 -12.06
CA GLU A 79 20.26 -20.46 -13.39
C GLU A 79 18.84 -19.92 -13.48
N GLY A 80 18.03 -20.15 -12.45
CA GLY A 80 16.67 -19.61 -12.35
C GLY A 80 16.64 -18.08 -12.36
N LEU A 81 17.52 -17.43 -11.60
CA LEU A 81 17.64 -15.98 -11.58
C LEU A 81 18.12 -15.40 -12.91
N GLU A 82 19.09 -16.05 -13.56
CA GLU A 82 19.59 -15.61 -14.86
C GLU A 82 18.51 -15.75 -15.95
N LEU A 83 17.75 -16.83 -15.96
CA LEU A 83 16.62 -17.03 -16.87
C LEU A 83 15.56 -15.96 -16.69
N LEU A 84 15.19 -15.66 -15.45
CA LEU A 84 14.24 -14.59 -15.12
C LEU A 84 14.77 -13.21 -15.52
N ALA A 85 16.08 -12.98 -15.38
CA ALA A 85 16.72 -11.74 -15.81
C ALA A 85 16.60 -11.55 -17.32
N GLN A 86 16.80 -12.59 -18.11
CA GLN A 86 16.70 -12.53 -19.58
C GLN A 86 15.27 -12.23 -20.05
N GLN A 87 14.26 -12.75 -19.36
CA GLN A 87 12.85 -12.61 -19.75
C GLN A 87 12.20 -11.33 -19.22
N HIS A 88 12.78 -10.66 -18.22
CA HIS A 88 12.14 -9.54 -17.56
C HIS A 88 12.11 -8.29 -18.46
N PRO A 89 10.96 -7.57 -18.61
CA PRO A 89 10.82 -6.44 -19.53
C PRO A 89 11.63 -5.19 -19.11
N HIS A 90 11.94 -5.06 -17.81
CA HIS A 90 12.61 -3.86 -17.28
C HIS A 90 14.08 -4.11 -17.02
N ARG A 91 14.96 -3.34 -17.67
CA ARG A 91 16.42 -3.44 -17.50
C ARG A 91 16.92 -3.30 -16.05
N GLN A 92 16.21 -2.50 -15.24
CA GLN A 92 16.53 -2.32 -13.83
C GLN A 92 16.37 -3.64 -13.03
N TRP A 93 15.33 -4.42 -13.34
CA TRP A 93 15.11 -5.75 -12.78
C TRP A 93 16.09 -6.78 -13.36
N GLN A 94 16.34 -6.74 -14.67
CA GLN A 94 17.34 -7.61 -15.29
C GLN A 94 18.69 -7.47 -14.60
N ALA A 95 19.14 -6.22 -14.41
CA ALA A 95 20.39 -5.94 -13.71
C ALA A 95 20.38 -6.42 -12.25
N LEU A 96 19.26 -6.28 -11.52
CA LEU A 96 19.14 -6.78 -10.15
C LEU A 96 19.25 -8.30 -10.09
N LEU A 97 18.48 -9.01 -10.92
CA LEU A 97 18.46 -10.47 -10.92
C LEU A 97 19.83 -11.07 -11.31
N ARG A 98 20.53 -10.47 -12.29
CA ARG A 98 21.90 -10.86 -12.64
C ARG A 98 22.88 -10.58 -11.50
N THR A 99 22.73 -9.46 -10.79
CA THR A 99 23.58 -9.17 -9.63
C THR A 99 23.37 -10.23 -8.55
N LEU A 100 22.13 -10.63 -8.27
CA LEU A 100 21.84 -11.69 -7.32
C LEU A 100 22.38 -13.04 -7.78
N ALA A 101 22.22 -13.40 -9.06
CA ALA A 101 22.78 -14.64 -9.62
C ALA A 101 24.30 -14.69 -9.46
N HIS A 102 24.99 -13.60 -9.78
CA HIS A 102 26.44 -13.49 -9.66
C HIS A 102 26.93 -13.57 -8.19
N GLU A 103 26.23 -12.94 -7.24
CA GLU A 103 26.54 -13.06 -5.81
C GLU A 103 26.40 -14.52 -5.33
N LEU A 104 25.40 -15.24 -5.82
CA LEU A 104 25.22 -16.67 -5.53
C LEU A 104 26.33 -17.55 -6.10
N GLU A 105 26.79 -17.28 -7.33
CA GLU A 105 27.93 -17.96 -7.95
C GLU A 105 29.23 -17.75 -7.18
N GLN A 106 29.34 -16.61 -6.48
CA GLN A 106 30.45 -16.33 -5.56
C GLN A 106 30.31 -17.02 -4.19
N GLY A 107 29.24 -17.79 -3.99
CA GLY A 107 28.98 -18.53 -2.75
C GLY A 107 28.26 -17.69 -1.67
N VAL A 108 27.74 -16.50 -2.00
CA VAL A 108 26.95 -15.70 -1.05
C VAL A 108 25.57 -16.36 -0.91
N PRO A 109 25.08 -16.65 0.30
CA PRO A 109 23.73 -17.16 0.51
C PRO A 109 22.68 -16.21 -0.06
N PHE A 110 21.60 -16.72 -0.66
CA PHE A 110 20.56 -15.90 -1.29
C PHE A 110 19.88 -14.96 -0.28
N SER A 111 19.59 -15.46 0.91
CA SER A 111 19.06 -14.63 2.00
C SER A 111 19.95 -13.42 2.31
N SER A 112 21.28 -13.61 2.29
CA SER A 112 22.26 -12.54 2.53
C SER A 112 22.34 -11.56 1.35
N ALA A 113 22.28 -12.03 0.11
CA ALA A 113 22.23 -11.19 -1.09
C ALA A 113 21.01 -10.24 -1.07
N LEU A 114 19.85 -10.72 -0.60
CA LEU A 114 18.64 -9.91 -0.49
C LEU A 114 18.72 -8.78 0.54
N VAL A 115 19.59 -8.89 1.55
CA VAL A 115 19.79 -7.82 2.58
C VAL A 115 20.22 -6.50 1.95
N SER A 116 20.93 -6.54 0.84
CA SER A 116 21.36 -5.34 0.09
C SER A 116 20.20 -4.60 -0.60
N TRP A 117 19.01 -5.20 -0.68
CA TRP A 117 17.86 -4.73 -1.43
C TRP A 117 16.57 -4.62 -0.60
N PRO A 118 16.57 -3.93 0.56
CA PRO A 118 15.42 -3.89 1.47
C PRO A 118 14.19 -3.19 0.88
N GLN A 119 14.38 -2.35 -0.16
CA GLN A 119 13.29 -1.68 -0.88
C GLN A 119 12.53 -2.61 -1.83
N VAL A 120 13.17 -3.71 -2.26
CA VAL A 120 12.63 -4.70 -3.19
C VAL A 120 12.17 -5.93 -2.44
N PHE A 121 12.98 -6.38 -1.48
CA PHE A 121 12.76 -7.56 -0.66
C PHE A 121 12.73 -7.19 0.81
N PRO A 122 11.54 -6.96 1.39
CA PRO A 122 11.37 -6.68 2.81
C PRO A 122 11.96 -7.76 3.72
N PRO A 123 12.20 -7.50 5.01
CA PRO A 123 12.83 -8.45 5.94
C PRO A 123 12.19 -9.84 5.99
N LEU A 124 10.87 -9.92 5.78
CA LEU A 124 10.17 -11.21 5.71
C LEU A 124 10.74 -12.13 4.62
N TYR A 125 11.10 -11.57 3.44
CA TYR A 125 11.71 -12.35 2.36
C TYR A 125 13.04 -12.96 2.81
N GLN A 126 13.87 -12.17 3.48
CA GLN A 126 15.18 -12.61 3.97
C GLN A 126 15.03 -13.75 4.99
N THR A 127 14.10 -13.61 5.94
CA THR A 127 13.85 -14.61 6.98
C THR A 127 13.32 -15.92 6.39
N MET A 128 12.34 -15.85 5.51
CA MET A 128 11.74 -17.04 4.87
C MET A 128 12.74 -17.77 3.96
N ILE A 129 13.49 -17.01 3.16
CA ILE A 129 14.50 -17.58 2.28
C ILE A 129 15.64 -18.21 3.08
N ARG A 130 16.12 -17.54 4.14
CA ARG A 130 17.14 -18.10 5.04
C ARG A 130 16.69 -19.42 5.65
N THR A 131 15.44 -19.49 6.07
CA THR A 131 14.89 -20.74 6.61
C THR A 131 14.81 -21.81 5.53
N GLY A 132 14.37 -21.46 4.31
CA GLY A 132 14.36 -22.38 3.18
C GLY A 132 15.75 -22.89 2.80
N GLU A 133 16.79 -22.04 2.87
CA GLU A 133 18.19 -22.43 2.67
C GLU A 133 18.67 -23.41 3.75
N LEU A 134 18.40 -23.12 5.02
CA LEU A 134 18.83 -23.95 6.14
C LEU A 134 18.11 -25.30 6.21
N THR A 135 16.84 -25.36 5.80
CA THR A 135 16.02 -26.59 5.85
C THR A 135 16.01 -27.37 4.53
N GLY A 136 16.62 -26.84 3.47
CA GLY A 136 16.54 -27.42 2.11
C GLY A 136 15.18 -27.29 1.43
N LYS A 137 14.24 -26.49 1.99
CA LYS A 137 12.87 -26.31 1.50
C LYS A 137 12.67 -24.95 0.84
N LEU A 138 13.66 -24.46 0.12
CA LEU A 138 13.65 -23.11 -0.46
C LEU A 138 12.46 -22.87 -1.41
N ALA A 139 12.16 -23.85 -2.27
CA ALA A 139 11.02 -23.73 -3.18
C ALA A 139 9.68 -23.57 -2.43
N GLU A 140 9.45 -24.38 -1.39
CA GLU A 140 8.25 -24.30 -0.55
C GLU A 140 8.12 -22.95 0.14
N CYS A 141 9.22 -22.46 0.75
CA CYS A 141 9.25 -21.14 1.39
C CYS A 141 8.98 -19.99 0.40
N CYS A 142 9.52 -20.07 -0.81
CA CYS A 142 9.27 -19.11 -1.87
C CYS A 142 7.81 -19.15 -2.36
N PHE A 143 7.20 -20.34 -2.54
CA PHE A 143 5.78 -20.48 -2.91
C PHE A 143 4.87 -19.90 -1.84
N GLU A 144 5.10 -20.22 -0.56
CA GLU A 144 4.30 -19.68 0.54
C GLU A 144 4.43 -18.17 0.65
N LEU A 145 5.65 -17.64 0.49
CA LEU A 145 5.89 -16.20 0.48
C LEU A 145 5.12 -15.49 -0.66
N ALA A 146 5.18 -16.03 -1.87
CA ALA A 146 4.46 -15.49 -3.01
C ALA A 146 2.93 -15.56 -2.83
N ARG A 147 2.41 -16.68 -2.32
CA ARG A 147 0.99 -16.88 -1.99
C ARG A 147 0.50 -15.85 -1.00
N GLN A 148 1.27 -15.61 0.07
CA GLN A 148 0.95 -14.62 1.08
C GLN A 148 0.90 -13.21 0.50
N GLN A 149 1.90 -12.81 -0.27
CA GLN A 149 1.95 -11.50 -0.90
C GLN A 149 0.74 -11.29 -1.84
N LYS A 150 0.36 -12.33 -2.59
CA LYS A 150 -0.83 -12.30 -3.44
C LYS A 150 -2.11 -12.09 -2.63
N ALA A 151 -2.27 -12.80 -1.52
CA ALA A 151 -3.43 -12.66 -0.64
C ALA A 151 -3.51 -11.24 -0.02
N GLN A 152 -2.39 -10.73 0.48
CA GLN A 152 -2.31 -9.38 1.05
C GLN A 152 -2.61 -8.30 0.02
N ARG A 153 -2.13 -8.47 -1.21
CA ARG A 153 -2.46 -7.58 -2.31
C ARG A 153 -3.95 -7.61 -2.64
N GLN A 154 -4.56 -8.78 -2.66
CA GLN A 154 -6.00 -8.90 -2.95
C GLN A 154 -6.83 -8.06 -1.98
N ILE A 155 -6.53 -8.08 -0.68
CA ILE A 155 -7.19 -7.20 0.30
C ILE A 155 -7.00 -5.72 -0.06
N THR A 156 -5.77 -5.31 -0.37
CA THR A 156 -5.47 -3.92 -0.72
C THR A 156 -6.20 -3.47 -1.99
N VAL A 157 -6.28 -4.33 -3.00
CA VAL A 157 -6.98 -4.05 -4.27
C VAL A 157 -8.49 -3.97 -4.04
N SER A 158 -9.09 -4.87 -3.26
CA SER A 158 -10.52 -4.85 -2.92
C SER A 158 -10.90 -3.57 -2.18
N VAL A 159 -10.12 -3.16 -1.18
CA VAL A 159 -10.34 -1.88 -0.46
C VAL A 159 -10.26 -0.68 -1.40
N LYS A 160 -9.25 -0.62 -2.28
CA LYS A 160 -9.13 0.47 -3.27
C LYS A 160 -10.29 0.48 -4.26
N LYS A 161 -10.73 -0.70 -4.72
CA LYS A 161 -11.87 -0.85 -5.63
C LYS A 161 -13.16 -0.39 -4.97
N ALA A 162 -13.40 -0.78 -3.71
CA ALA A 162 -14.57 -0.37 -2.94
C ALA A 162 -14.68 1.16 -2.78
N LEU A 163 -13.55 1.86 -2.64
CA LEU A 163 -13.53 3.33 -2.48
C LEU A 163 -13.56 4.09 -3.82
N ARG A 164 -13.33 3.42 -4.95
CA ARG A 164 -13.26 4.08 -6.26
C ARG A 164 -14.63 4.61 -6.71
N TYR A 165 -15.68 3.81 -6.56
CA TYR A 165 -17.05 4.18 -6.95
C TYR A 165 -17.56 5.40 -6.16
N PRO A 166 -17.50 5.43 -4.81
CA PRO A 166 -17.81 6.62 -4.02
C PRO A 166 -17.06 7.88 -4.46
N ALA A 167 -15.78 7.75 -4.75
CA ALA A 167 -14.96 8.88 -5.19
C ALA A 167 -15.43 9.44 -6.55
N ILE A 168 -15.82 8.59 -7.49
CA ILE A 168 -16.37 9.02 -8.80
C ILE A 168 -17.68 9.75 -8.61
N ILE A 169 -18.63 9.18 -7.83
CA ILE A 169 -19.93 9.82 -7.59
C ILE A 169 -19.77 11.18 -6.93
N LEU A 170 -18.96 11.28 -5.86
CA LEU A 170 -18.71 12.56 -5.18
C LEU A 170 -18.07 13.59 -6.11
N THR A 171 -17.17 13.16 -6.98
CA THR A 171 -16.53 14.07 -7.97
C THR A 171 -17.55 14.58 -8.98
N MET A 172 -18.40 13.69 -9.51
CA MET A 172 -19.47 14.08 -10.44
C MET A 172 -20.50 15.00 -9.77
N ALA A 173 -20.95 14.67 -8.55
CA ALA A 173 -21.85 15.51 -7.79
C ALA A 173 -21.26 16.91 -7.52
N ALA A 174 -19.99 16.96 -7.10
CA ALA A 174 -19.29 18.23 -6.89
C ALA A 174 -19.19 19.05 -8.17
N LEU A 175 -18.96 18.41 -9.32
CA LEU A 175 -18.90 19.09 -10.62
C LEU A 175 -20.27 19.67 -11.01
N VAL A 176 -21.35 18.91 -10.83
CA VAL A 176 -22.72 19.39 -11.09
C VAL A 176 -23.06 20.55 -10.18
N VAL A 177 -22.80 20.44 -8.87
CA VAL A 177 -23.02 21.52 -7.90
C VAL A 177 -22.21 22.76 -8.29
N PHE A 178 -20.95 22.60 -8.65
CA PHE A 178 -20.10 23.71 -9.10
C PHE A 178 -20.67 24.39 -10.35
N ALA A 179 -21.07 23.61 -11.34
CA ALA A 179 -21.65 24.14 -12.58
C ALA A 179 -22.95 24.92 -12.30
N MET A 180 -23.83 24.39 -11.45
CA MET A 180 -25.07 25.07 -11.05
C MET A 180 -24.81 26.38 -10.30
N LEU A 181 -23.89 26.38 -9.35
CA LEU A 181 -23.55 27.55 -8.56
C LEU A 181 -22.83 28.64 -9.37
N HIS A 182 -22.04 28.25 -10.37
CA HIS A 182 -21.22 29.21 -11.11
C HIS A 182 -21.89 29.74 -12.39
N PHE A 183 -22.63 28.90 -13.10
CA PHE A 183 -23.26 29.28 -14.37
C PHE A 183 -24.76 29.60 -14.23
N VAL A 184 -25.51 28.80 -13.50
CA VAL A 184 -26.95 28.87 -13.51
C VAL A 184 -27.47 29.87 -12.47
N LEU A 185 -26.98 29.82 -11.26
CA LEU A 185 -27.45 30.64 -10.14
C LEU A 185 -27.23 32.15 -10.36
N PRO A 186 -26.12 32.64 -10.98
CA PRO A 186 -25.94 34.07 -11.25
C PRO A 186 -26.97 34.64 -12.25
N GLU A 187 -27.36 33.86 -13.27
CA GLU A 187 -28.36 34.26 -14.25
C GLU A 187 -29.74 34.51 -13.56
N PHE A 188 -30.13 33.58 -12.69
CA PHE A 188 -31.36 33.77 -11.91
C PHE A 188 -31.25 34.96 -10.95
N ALA A 189 -30.14 35.19 -10.31
CA ALA A 189 -29.94 36.34 -9.45
C ALA A 189 -30.01 37.67 -10.21
N ALA A 190 -29.55 37.72 -11.48
CA ALA A 190 -29.64 38.89 -12.35
C ALA A 190 -31.10 39.18 -12.73
N ILE A 191 -31.88 38.15 -13.11
CA ILE A 191 -33.32 38.27 -13.44
C ILE A 191 -34.09 38.86 -12.23
N TYR A 192 -33.86 38.37 -11.03
CA TYR A 192 -34.54 38.87 -9.82
C TYR A 192 -34.21 40.33 -9.48
N ARG A 193 -32.96 40.73 -9.71
CA ARG A 193 -32.58 42.15 -9.53
C ARG A 193 -33.31 43.08 -10.50
N SER A 194 -33.59 42.63 -11.74
CA SER A 194 -34.31 43.42 -12.73
C SER A 194 -35.80 43.67 -12.35
N PHE A 195 -36.39 42.74 -11.57
CA PHE A 195 -37.76 42.85 -11.08
C PHE A 195 -37.92 43.51 -9.70
N ASN A 196 -36.81 43.93 -9.08
CA ASN A 196 -36.81 44.55 -7.75
C ASN A 196 -37.45 43.69 -6.63
N THR A 197 -37.56 42.39 -6.80
CA THR A 197 -38.20 41.46 -5.86
C THR A 197 -37.17 40.82 -4.94
N PRO A 198 -37.44 40.64 -3.63
CA PRO A 198 -36.50 39.99 -2.73
C PRO A 198 -36.39 38.50 -3.05
N LEU A 199 -35.16 37.98 -3.08
CA LEU A 199 -34.88 36.55 -3.27
C LEU A 199 -35.42 35.72 -2.09
N PRO A 200 -35.99 34.53 -2.35
CA PRO A 200 -36.37 33.58 -1.31
C PRO A 200 -35.20 33.24 -0.39
N LEU A 201 -35.49 32.99 0.89
CA LEU A 201 -34.47 32.73 1.92
C LEU A 201 -33.51 31.57 1.55
N LEU A 202 -34.04 30.50 0.96
CA LEU A 202 -33.27 29.32 0.56
C LEU A 202 -32.30 29.67 -0.56
N THR A 203 -32.75 30.38 -1.59
CA THR A 203 -31.91 30.83 -2.72
C THR A 203 -30.83 31.81 -2.24
N ARG A 204 -31.21 32.75 -1.33
CA ARG A 204 -30.27 33.72 -0.74
C ARG A 204 -29.18 33.03 0.07
N GLY A 205 -29.51 31.96 0.84
CA GLY A 205 -28.54 31.15 1.59
C GLY A 205 -27.55 30.44 0.68
N ILE A 206 -28.04 29.85 -0.41
CA ILE A 206 -27.18 29.14 -1.37
C ILE A 206 -26.27 30.13 -2.12
N ILE A 207 -26.75 31.30 -2.51
CA ILE A 207 -25.93 32.36 -3.12
C ILE A 207 -24.85 32.83 -2.14
N ALA A 208 -25.16 33.01 -0.86
CA ALA A 208 -24.16 33.38 0.14
C ALA A 208 -23.06 32.32 0.28
N ILE A 209 -23.44 31.03 0.30
CA ILE A 209 -22.47 29.91 0.31
C ILE A 209 -21.63 29.91 -0.97
N ALA A 210 -22.22 30.12 -2.15
CA ALA A 210 -21.51 30.17 -3.42
C ALA A 210 -20.53 31.34 -3.48
N GLN A 211 -20.94 32.54 -3.03
CA GLN A 211 -20.07 33.72 -2.97
C GLN A 211 -18.93 33.52 -1.97
N TRP A 212 -19.21 32.94 -0.81
CA TRP A 212 -18.17 32.58 0.15
C TRP A 212 -17.19 31.56 -0.44
N GLY A 213 -17.69 30.54 -1.13
CA GLY A 213 -16.89 29.54 -1.83
C GLY A 213 -16.03 30.13 -2.97
N SER A 214 -16.55 31.07 -3.76
CA SER A 214 -15.80 31.74 -4.83
C SER A 214 -14.74 32.72 -4.27
N ALA A 215 -15.05 33.43 -3.20
CA ALA A 215 -14.15 34.38 -2.55
C ALA A 215 -12.98 33.67 -1.85
N TRP A 216 -13.26 32.55 -1.17
CA TRP A 216 -12.28 31.83 -0.36
C TRP A 216 -11.82 30.51 -0.98
N GLY A 217 -12.43 30.08 -2.09
CA GLY A 217 -12.17 28.80 -2.73
C GLY A 217 -10.70 28.63 -3.14
N TRP A 218 -10.07 29.67 -3.67
CA TRP A 218 -8.65 29.65 -4.02
C TRP A 218 -7.75 29.50 -2.78
N LEU A 219 -8.12 30.11 -1.67
CA LEU A 219 -7.39 30.02 -0.40
C LEU A 219 -7.57 28.62 0.22
N ILE A 220 -8.76 28.04 0.13
CA ILE A 220 -9.02 26.65 0.54
C ILE A 220 -8.19 25.69 -0.33
N LEU A 221 -8.13 25.91 -1.64
CA LEU A 221 -7.36 25.09 -2.57
C LEU A 221 -5.85 25.24 -2.31
N PHE A 222 -5.38 26.45 -2.04
CA PHE A 222 -3.99 26.71 -1.64
C PHE A 222 -3.66 26.06 -0.30
N LEU A 223 -4.55 26.18 0.69
CA LEU A 223 -4.37 25.57 2.02
C LEU A 223 -4.39 24.04 1.94
N THR A 224 -5.29 23.45 1.15
CA THR A 224 -5.32 21.99 0.94
C THR A 224 -4.07 21.49 0.22
N MET A 225 -3.58 22.25 -0.76
CA MET A 225 -2.31 21.94 -1.44
C MET A 225 -1.13 22.05 -0.48
N LEU A 226 -1.07 23.09 0.34
CA LEU A 226 -0.04 23.29 1.36
C LEU A 226 -0.07 22.19 2.41
N VAL A 227 -1.27 21.81 2.89
CA VAL A 227 -1.47 20.68 3.80
C VAL A 227 -1.05 19.37 3.14
N ALA A 228 -1.36 19.16 1.85
CA ALA A 228 -0.94 17.96 1.12
C ALA A 228 0.59 17.88 0.96
N ILE A 229 1.26 19.01 0.68
CA ILE A 229 2.73 19.09 0.59
C ILE A 229 3.36 18.88 1.98
N ALA A 230 2.83 19.55 3.01
CA ALA A 230 3.27 19.37 4.40
C ALA A 230 3.07 17.92 4.84
N HIS A 231 1.91 17.33 4.52
CA HIS A 231 1.62 15.93 4.79
C HIS A 231 2.63 14.99 4.10
N ARG A 232 2.98 15.25 2.83
CA ARG A 232 4.01 14.48 2.11
C ARG A 232 5.38 14.58 2.77
N ARG A 233 5.77 15.77 3.24
CA ARG A 233 7.05 15.97 3.93
C ARG A 233 7.09 15.39 5.35
N VAL A 234 5.99 15.52 6.08
CA VAL A 234 5.89 15.03 7.46
C VAL A 234 5.56 13.53 7.52
N LYS A 235 5.04 12.95 6.43
CA LYS A 235 4.70 11.51 6.31
C LYS A 235 5.87 10.57 6.67
N GLN A 236 7.11 11.04 6.55
CA GLN A 236 8.30 10.26 6.89
C GLN A 236 8.67 10.30 8.38
N LYS A 237 8.07 11.20 9.18
CA LYS A 237 8.36 11.27 10.62
C LYS A 237 7.59 10.20 11.40
N PRO A 238 8.25 9.32 12.16
CA PRO A 238 7.61 8.19 12.87
C PRO A 238 6.54 8.65 13.88
N SER A 239 6.77 9.77 14.57
CA SER A 239 5.80 10.35 15.52
C SER A 239 4.47 10.75 14.87
N TRP A 240 4.52 11.35 13.69
CA TRP A 240 3.33 11.73 12.92
C TRP A 240 2.58 10.51 12.39
N GLN A 241 3.31 9.49 11.94
CA GLN A 241 2.69 8.22 11.50
C GLN A 241 1.92 7.57 12.66
N ALA A 242 2.49 7.52 13.85
CA ALA A 242 1.83 6.96 15.03
C ALA A 242 0.56 7.73 15.43
N GLN A 243 0.58 9.07 15.42
CA GLN A 243 -0.59 9.90 15.73
C GLN A 243 -1.70 9.73 14.70
N ARG A 244 -1.36 9.76 13.41
CA ARG A 244 -2.32 9.54 12.31
C ARG A 244 -2.96 8.16 12.42
N GLN A 245 -2.19 7.14 12.72
CA GLN A 245 -2.71 5.78 12.89
C GLN A 245 -3.66 5.67 14.07
N ARG A 246 -3.33 6.28 15.22
CA ARG A 246 -4.25 6.35 16.37
C ARG A 246 -5.56 7.04 16.01
N LEU A 247 -5.51 8.12 15.23
CA LEU A 247 -6.72 8.82 14.78
C LEU A 247 -7.57 7.95 13.85
N LEU A 248 -6.94 7.31 12.86
CA LEU A 248 -7.62 6.41 11.92
C LEU A 248 -8.23 5.18 12.61
N LEU A 249 -7.55 4.63 13.62
CA LEU A 249 -8.06 3.51 14.41
C LEU A 249 -9.27 3.88 15.30
N ARG A 250 -9.48 5.18 15.59
CA ARG A 250 -10.67 5.66 16.34
C ARG A 250 -11.92 5.74 15.47
N LEU A 251 -11.79 5.79 14.15
CA LEU A 251 -12.95 5.82 13.25
C LEU A 251 -13.65 4.45 13.26
N PRO A 252 -14.99 4.41 13.48
CA PRO A 252 -15.70 3.16 13.80
C PRO A 252 -15.63 2.11 12.69
N VAL A 253 -15.56 2.51 11.42
CA VAL A 253 -15.54 1.61 10.27
C VAL A 253 -14.13 1.43 9.72
N ILE A 254 -13.44 2.53 9.45
CA ILE A 254 -12.07 2.54 8.92
C ILE A 254 -11.10 1.90 9.93
N GLY A 255 -11.31 2.16 11.22
CA GLY A 255 -10.48 1.57 12.28
C GLY A 255 -10.59 0.05 12.33
N ARG A 256 -11.81 -0.51 12.18
CA ARG A 256 -12.00 -1.98 12.11
C ARG A 256 -11.31 -2.59 10.90
N LEU A 257 -11.42 -1.93 9.73
CA LEU A 257 -10.78 -2.39 8.49
C LEU A 257 -9.25 -2.41 8.61
N ILE A 258 -8.67 -1.30 9.12
CA ILE A 258 -7.20 -1.20 9.31
C ILE A 258 -6.72 -2.21 10.35
N ARG A 259 -7.43 -2.36 11.47
CA ARG A 259 -7.09 -3.33 12.51
C ARG A 259 -7.15 -4.76 11.98
N GLY A 260 -8.26 -5.13 11.29
CA GLY A 260 -8.42 -6.46 10.69
C GLY A 260 -7.32 -6.77 9.68
N HIS A 261 -6.98 -5.82 8.80
CA HIS A 261 -5.90 -5.97 7.84
C HIS A 261 -4.53 -6.19 8.52
N LYS A 262 -4.24 -5.44 9.60
CA LYS A 262 -2.99 -5.60 10.33
C LYS A 262 -2.94 -6.91 11.11
N LEU A 263 -4.03 -7.34 11.73
CA LEU A 263 -4.11 -8.64 12.38
C LEU A 263 -3.96 -9.79 11.39
N ALA A 264 -4.60 -9.69 10.22
CA ALA A 264 -4.40 -10.66 9.14
C ALA A 264 -2.91 -10.74 8.75
N GLN A 265 -2.22 -9.60 8.57
CA GLN A 265 -0.80 -9.55 8.26
C GLN A 265 0.07 -10.19 9.35
N ILE A 266 -0.16 -9.85 10.62
CA ILE A 266 0.57 -10.39 11.77
C ILE A 266 0.43 -11.90 11.84
N PHE A 267 -0.81 -12.40 11.86
CA PHE A 267 -1.07 -13.84 11.98
C PHE A 267 -0.59 -14.62 10.76
N THR A 268 -0.63 -14.03 9.55
CA THR A 268 -0.10 -14.68 8.35
C THR A 268 1.41 -14.84 8.45
N VAL A 269 2.16 -13.81 8.86
CA VAL A 269 3.60 -13.92 9.03
C VAL A 269 3.96 -14.94 10.10
N LEU A 270 3.27 -14.91 11.25
CA LEU A 270 3.48 -15.88 12.33
C LEU A 270 3.15 -17.31 11.90
N ALA A 271 2.05 -17.52 11.18
CA ALA A 271 1.69 -18.84 10.65
C ALA A 271 2.74 -19.38 9.69
N LEU A 272 3.22 -18.54 8.76
CA LEU A 272 4.25 -18.90 7.80
C LEU A 272 5.56 -19.28 8.48
N THR A 273 6.02 -18.46 9.40
CA THR A 273 7.28 -18.71 10.11
C THR A 273 7.19 -19.97 10.97
N GLN A 274 6.06 -20.21 11.63
CA GLN A 274 5.84 -21.43 12.42
C GLN A 274 5.76 -22.69 11.53
N SER A 275 5.03 -22.65 10.42
CA SER A 275 4.96 -23.78 9.48
C SER A 275 6.31 -24.08 8.81
N ALA A 276 7.17 -23.08 8.67
CA ALA A 276 8.55 -23.24 8.21
C ALA A 276 9.51 -23.75 9.30
N GLY A 277 9.05 -23.93 10.55
CA GLY A 277 9.86 -24.37 11.67
C GLY A 277 10.73 -23.29 12.32
N ILE A 278 10.45 -22.02 12.05
CA ILE A 278 11.13 -20.86 12.65
C ILE A 278 10.65 -20.69 14.10
N PRO A 279 11.54 -20.49 15.08
CA PRO A 279 11.15 -20.20 16.46
C PRO A 279 10.19 -19.00 16.56
N PHE A 280 9.19 -19.08 17.43
CA PHE A 280 8.13 -18.07 17.54
C PHE A 280 8.64 -16.64 17.71
N LEU A 281 9.68 -16.43 18.54
CA LEU A 281 10.28 -15.12 18.76
C LEU A 281 10.87 -14.52 17.48
N GLN A 282 11.56 -15.32 16.66
CA GLN A 282 12.08 -14.86 15.36
C GLN A 282 10.96 -14.58 14.36
N GLY A 283 9.90 -15.39 14.38
CA GLY A 283 8.69 -15.14 13.61
C GLY A 283 8.03 -13.81 13.99
N LEU A 284 8.00 -13.50 15.28
CA LEU A 284 7.46 -12.25 15.80
C LEU A 284 8.31 -11.04 15.41
N GLU A 285 9.64 -11.14 15.40
CA GLU A 285 10.55 -10.12 14.86
C GLU A 285 10.27 -9.86 13.39
N SER A 286 10.13 -10.92 12.59
CA SER A 286 9.77 -10.81 11.17
C SER A 286 8.40 -10.13 10.97
N ALA A 287 7.44 -10.42 11.85
CA ALA A 287 6.13 -9.76 11.82
C ALA A 287 6.27 -8.25 12.16
N ILE A 288 7.05 -7.89 13.18
CA ILE A 288 7.33 -6.50 13.57
C ILE A 288 7.90 -5.71 12.39
N ASP A 289 8.91 -6.25 11.72
CA ASP A 289 9.62 -5.61 10.62
C ASP A 289 8.74 -5.47 9.37
N SER A 290 7.87 -6.44 9.12
CA SER A 290 6.96 -6.43 7.95
C SER A 290 5.82 -5.42 8.04
N LEU A 291 5.47 -4.96 9.25
CA LEU A 291 4.26 -4.16 9.46
C LEU A 291 4.36 -2.72 8.94
N GLY A 292 5.56 -2.13 8.89
CA GLY A 292 5.77 -0.74 8.47
C GLY A 292 4.91 0.27 9.25
N CYS A 293 4.48 -0.08 10.48
CA CYS A 293 3.50 0.64 11.28
C CYS A 293 4.01 0.81 12.71
N PRO A 294 4.52 2.00 13.12
CA PRO A 294 5.11 2.20 14.43
C PRO A 294 4.20 1.82 15.61
N TYR A 295 2.90 2.03 15.47
CA TYR A 295 1.94 1.66 16.53
C TYR A 295 1.93 0.15 16.80
N TRP A 296 1.76 -0.65 15.75
CA TRP A 296 1.73 -2.10 15.87
C TRP A 296 3.11 -2.69 16.18
N SER A 297 4.18 -2.13 15.61
CA SER A 297 5.55 -2.54 15.93
C SER A 297 5.84 -2.38 17.42
N GLN A 298 5.47 -1.25 18.02
CA GLN A 298 5.64 -1.02 19.46
C GLN A 298 4.86 -2.04 20.31
N ARG A 299 3.61 -2.37 19.93
CA ARG A 299 2.79 -3.34 20.65
C ARG A 299 3.37 -4.75 20.56
N LEU A 300 3.80 -5.17 19.36
CA LEU A 300 4.41 -6.49 19.19
C LEU A 300 5.80 -6.58 19.83
N THR A 301 6.57 -5.49 19.89
CA THR A 301 7.84 -5.46 20.64
C THR A 301 7.60 -5.70 22.12
N GLN A 302 6.53 -5.16 22.70
CA GLN A 302 6.12 -5.47 24.06
C GLN A 302 5.79 -6.96 24.24
N VAL A 303 5.01 -7.53 23.29
CA VAL A 303 4.72 -8.98 23.27
C VAL A 303 6.01 -9.81 23.21
N HIS A 304 6.94 -9.42 22.35
CA HIS A 304 8.23 -10.08 22.21
C HIS A 304 9.02 -10.11 23.53
N GLN A 305 9.08 -8.97 24.22
CA GLN A 305 9.77 -8.86 25.51
C GLN A 305 9.13 -9.72 26.58
N GLU A 306 7.79 -9.77 26.66
CA GLU A 306 7.08 -10.59 27.63
C GLU A 306 7.30 -12.09 27.38
N ILE A 307 7.29 -12.53 26.11
CA ILE A 307 7.55 -13.94 25.76
C ILE A 307 9.01 -14.30 26.02
N ALA A 308 9.96 -13.41 25.71
CA ALA A 308 11.37 -13.60 26.02
C ALA A 308 11.63 -13.69 27.52
N ALA A 309 10.80 -13.07 28.35
CA ALA A 309 10.82 -13.18 29.81
C ALA A 309 10.16 -14.47 30.33
N GLY A 310 9.65 -15.35 29.45
CA GLY A 310 9.05 -16.63 29.81
C GLY A 310 7.53 -16.61 30.00
N ASN A 311 6.85 -15.50 29.68
CA ASN A 311 5.39 -15.45 29.73
C ASN A 311 4.77 -16.25 28.57
N PRO A 312 3.61 -16.92 28.77
CA PRO A 312 2.89 -17.58 27.70
C PRO A 312 2.46 -16.60 26.61
N VAL A 313 2.46 -17.06 25.36
CA VAL A 313 2.12 -16.25 24.19
C VAL A 313 0.74 -15.59 24.31
N TRP A 314 -0.27 -16.37 24.72
CA TRP A 314 -1.63 -15.86 24.88
C TRP A 314 -1.73 -14.74 25.93
N LEU A 315 -0.92 -14.81 27.00
CA LEU A 315 -0.91 -13.81 28.08
C LEU A 315 -0.25 -12.50 27.61
N ALA A 316 0.89 -12.61 26.94
CA ALA A 316 1.59 -11.47 26.35
C ALA A 316 0.69 -10.72 25.32
N LEU A 317 -0.05 -11.45 24.49
CA LEU A 317 -1.02 -10.86 23.58
C LEU A 317 -2.17 -10.15 24.32
N LYS A 318 -2.71 -10.77 25.38
CA LYS A 318 -3.80 -10.20 26.21
C LYS A 318 -3.41 -8.86 26.83
N ASN A 319 -2.18 -8.71 27.30
CA ASN A 319 -1.69 -7.49 27.95
C ASN A 319 -1.68 -6.29 27.03
N THR A 320 -1.61 -6.48 25.70
CA THR A 320 -1.68 -5.38 24.73
C THR A 320 -3.09 -4.81 24.51
N GLN A 321 -4.15 -5.53 24.90
CA GLN A 321 -5.57 -5.19 24.69
C GLN A 321 -5.98 -4.97 23.22
N GLU A 322 -5.16 -5.41 22.26
CA GLU A 322 -5.42 -5.24 20.83
C GLU A 322 -6.07 -6.47 20.18
N PHE A 323 -5.96 -7.62 20.81
CA PHE A 323 -6.42 -8.90 20.29
C PHE A 323 -7.80 -9.28 20.83
N SER A 324 -8.66 -9.83 19.98
CA SER A 324 -10.00 -10.24 20.36
C SER A 324 -9.97 -11.47 21.29
N PRO A 325 -11.05 -11.70 22.11
CA PRO A 325 -11.15 -12.90 22.92
C PRO A 325 -10.97 -14.21 22.12
N LEU A 326 -11.47 -14.24 20.88
CA LEU A 326 -11.29 -15.38 19.96
C LEU A 326 -9.81 -15.61 19.65
N CYS A 327 -9.05 -14.56 19.35
CA CYS A 327 -7.61 -14.68 19.09
C CYS A 327 -6.90 -15.28 20.31
N LEU A 328 -7.18 -14.75 21.50
CA LEU A 328 -6.55 -15.19 22.74
C LEU A 328 -6.88 -16.66 23.06
N GLN A 329 -8.13 -17.08 22.84
CA GLN A 329 -8.55 -18.46 23.07
C GLN A 329 -7.86 -19.43 22.09
N LEU A 330 -7.82 -19.11 20.79
CA LEU A 330 -7.18 -19.98 19.79
C LEU A 330 -5.67 -20.07 20.02
N VAL A 331 -5.00 -18.96 20.33
CA VAL A 331 -3.57 -18.98 20.67
C VAL A 331 -3.31 -19.80 21.94
N ARG A 332 -4.11 -19.63 22.98
CA ARG A 332 -4.01 -20.44 24.21
C ARG A 332 -4.17 -21.93 23.96
N THR A 333 -5.16 -22.30 23.13
CA THR A 333 -5.39 -23.70 22.76
C THR A 333 -4.22 -24.24 21.95
N GLY A 334 -3.74 -23.50 20.96
CA GLY A 334 -2.60 -23.91 20.13
C GLY A 334 -1.31 -24.06 20.93
N GLU A 335 -1.07 -23.16 21.89
CA GLU A 335 0.09 -23.21 22.80
C GLU A 335 0.02 -24.43 23.71
N ALA A 336 -1.15 -24.74 24.28
CA ALA A 336 -1.36 -25.89 25.13
C ALA A 336 -1.30 -27.24 24.41
N SER A 337 -1.75 -27.30 23.14
CA SER A 337 -1.76 -28.52 22.33
C SER A 337 -0.51 -28.71 21.46
N GLY A 338 0.41 -27.74 21.41
CA GLY A 338 1.58 -27.77 20.52
C GLY A 338 1.25 -27.56 19.04
N SER A 339 0.01 -27.12 18.70
CA SER A 339 -0.48 -26.88 17.33
C SER A 339 -0.70 -25.38 17.06
N LEU A 340 0.24 -24.58 17.51
CA LEU A 340 0.17 -23.11 17.40
C LEU A 340 0.14 -22.66 15.94
N ASP A 341 0.88 -23.32 15.06
CA ASP A 341 0.91 -23.11 13.61
C ASP A 341 -0.47 -23.17 12.95
N ILE A 342 -1.25 -24.20 13.28
CA ILE A 342 -2.61 -24.40 12.77
C ILE A 342 -3.53 -23.27 13.28
N MET A 343 -3.42 -22.91 14.55
CA MET A 343 -4.26 -21.86 15.14
C MET A 343 -3.94 -20.50 14.55
N LEU A 344 -2.66 -20.18 14.34
CA LEU A 344 -2.22 -18.96 13.69
C LEU A 344 -2.69 -18.88 12.23
N HIS A 345 -2.63 -20.01 11.51
CA HIS A 345 -3.17 -20.08 10.15
C HIS A 345 -4.69 -19.82 10.10
N ASN A 346 -5.44 -20.39 11.01
CA ASN A 346 -6.87 -20.14 11.12
C ASN A 346 -7.17 -18.67 11.46
N LEU A 347 -6.40 -18.05 12.35
CA LEU A 347 -6.53 -16.62 12.68
C LEU A 347 -6.20 -15.74 11.48
N ALA A 348 -5.13 -16.04 10.75
CA ALA A 348 -4.75 -15.32 9.54
C ALA A 348 -5.89 -15.34 8.51
N ARG A 349 -6.45 -16.52 8.25
CA ARG A 349 -7.59 -16.71 7.34
C ARG A 349 -8.83 -15.97 7.82
N HIS A 350 -9.22 -16.14 9.08
CA HIS A 350 -10.39 -15.47 9.68
C HIS A 350 -10.29 -13.94 9.55
N HIS A 351 -9.16 -13.34 9.92
CA HIS A 351 -8.97 -11.90 9.80
C HIS A 351 -8.93 -11.42 8.36
N SER A 352 -8.37 -12.20 7.44
CA SER A 352 -8.37 -11.88 6.00
C SER A 352 -9.78 -11.89 5.43
N GLU A 353 -10.54 -12.94 5.66
CA GLU A 353 -11.95 -13.09 5.20
C GLU A 353 -12.85 -12.01 5.80
N THR A 354 -12.76 -11.79 7.11
CA THR A 354 -13.52 -10.74 7.80
C THR A 354 -13.18 -9.34 7.27
N THR A 355 -11.91 -9.08 6.98
CA THR A 355 -11.47 -7.79 6.44
C THR A 355 -11.99 -7.57 5.02
N LEU A 356 -11.97 -8.60 4.17
CA LEU A 356 -12.55 -8.55 2.82
C LEU A 356 -14.05 -8.31 2.88
N ALA A 357 -14.78 -9.08 3.71
CA ALA A 357 -16.21 -8.90 3.89
C ALA A 357 -16.58 -7.50 4.42
N LEU A 358 -15.80 -6.95 5.35
CA LEU A 358 -15.97 -5.58 5.82
C LEU A 358 -15.72 -4.55 4.70
N ALA A 359 -14.73 -4.78 3.83
CA ALA A 359 -14.45 -3.89 2.71
C ALA A 359 -15.60 -3.88 1.70
N ASP A 360 -16.14 -5.05 1.37
CA ASP A 360 -17.25 -5.20 0.43
C ASP A 360 -18.56 -4.65 1.01
N ASN A 361 -18.84 -4.90 2.28
CA ASN A 361 -20.00 -4.33 2.99
C ASN A 361 -19.94 -2.80 3.09
N LEU A 362 -18.73 -2.22 3.24
CA LEU A 362 -18.54 -0.78 3.26
C LEU A 362 -18.92 -0.15 1.91
N ALA A 363 -18.54 -0.78 0.80
CA ALA A 363 -18.91 -0.31 -0.53
C ALA A 363 -20.43 -0.32 -0.72
N SER A 364 -21.10 -1.40 -0.33
CA SER A 364 -22.55 -1.55 -0.47
C SER A 364 -23.35 -0.61 0.44
N LEU A 365 -22.85 -0.27 1.63
CA LEU A 365 -23.50 0.71 2.52
C LEU A 365 -23.26 2.16 2.10
N LEU A 366 -22.11 2.45 1.49
CA LEU A 366 -21.83 3.81 1.02
C LEU A 366 -22.68 4.20 -0.17
N GLU A 367 -23.10 3.26 -1.02
CA GLU A 367 -23.88 3.54 -2.22
C GLU A 367 -25.24 4.18 -1.93
N PRO A 368 -26.16 3.61 -1.09
CA PRO A 368 -27.42 4.26 -0.73
C PRO A 368 -27.22 5.59 -0.01
N ALA A 369 -26.22 5.67 0.89
CA ALA A 369 -25.94 6.90 1.61
C ALA A 369 -25.51 8.04 0.67
N LEU A 370 -24.66 7.72 -0.33
CA LEU A 370 -24.24 8.70 -1.34
C LEU A 370 -25.39 9.12 -2.25
N LEU A 371 -26.26 8.19 -2.66
CA LEU A 371 -27.45 8.52 -3.46
C LEU A 371 -28.39 9.47 -2.71
N ILE A 372 -28.64 9.21 -1.42
CA ILE A 372 -29.46 10.08 -0.59
C ILE A 372 -28.81 11.46 -0.44
N ILE A 373 -27.53 11.52 -0.09
CA ILE A 373 -26.81 12.79 0.11
C ILE A 373 -26.75 13.60 -1.17
N THR A 374 -26.37 12.99 -2.29
CA THR A 374 -26.28 13.68 -3.59
C THR A 374 -27.65 14.09 -4.10
N GLY A 375 -28.68 13.23 -3.94
CA GLY A 375 -30.05 13.54 -4.28
C GLY A 375 -30.61 14.70 -3.46
N LEU A 376 -30.32 14.74 -2.15
CA LEU A 376 -30.72 15.86 -1.28
C LEU A 376 -30.04 17.18 -1.70
N ILE A 377 -28.72 17.14 -1.98
CA ILE A 377 -27.97 18.34 -2.40
C ILE A 377 -28.51 18.86 -3.73
N ILE A 378 -28.63 18.00 -4.73
CA ILE A 378 -29.11 18.39 -6.07
C ILE A 378 -30.58 18.80 -6.00
N GLY A 379 -31.41 18.05 -5.29
CA GLY A 379 -32.82 18.39 -5.09
C GLY A 379 -33.00 19.75 -4.42
N THR A 380 -32.23 20.03 -3.37
CA THR A 380 -32.26 21.36 -2.70
C THR A 380 -31.84 22.49 -3.65
N LEU A 381 -30.82 22.28 -4.49
CA LEU A 381 -30.38 23.24 -5.49
C LEU A 381 -31.46 23.48 -6.56
N VAL A 382 -32.08 22.42 -7.04
CA VAL A 382 -33.18 22.52 -8.03
C VAL A 382 -34.36 23.31 -7.45
N VAL A 383 -34.80 22.95 -6.23
CA VAL A 383 -35.88 23.69 -5.54
C VAL A 383 -35.50 25.15 -5.36
N ALA A 384 -34.29 25.47 -4.94
CA ALA A 384 -33.82 26.83 -4.76
C ALA A 384 -33.79 27.66 -6.06
N MET A 385 -33.63 26.97 -7.21
CA MET A 385 -33.68 27.62 -8.52
C MET A 385 -35.11 27.81 -9.04
N TYR A 386 -36.01 26.84 -8.79
CA TYR A 386 -37.42 26.96 -9.26
C TYR A 386 -38.29 27.82 -8.35
N LEU A 387 -38.05 27.85 -7.04
CA LEU A 387 -38.79 28.64 -6.08
C LEU A 387 -38.94 30.12 -6.52
N PRO A 388 -37.87 30.77 -7.00
CA PRO A 388 -37.98 32.11 -7.56
C PRO A 388 -38.97 32.23 -8.72
N ILE A 389 -39.02 31.28 -9.65
CA ILE A 389 -39.89 31.32 -10.84
C ILE A 389 -41.36 31.33 -10.42
N PHE A 390 -41.74 30.54 -9.43
CA PHE A 390 -43.11 30.49 -8.90
C PHE A 390 -43.50 31.83 -8.22
N HIS A 391 -42.61 32.42 -7.40
CA HIS A 391 -42.86 33.70 -6.76
C HIS A 391 -42.95 34.89 -7.76
N LEU A 392 -42.26 34.85 -8.89
CA LEU A 392 -42.41 35.84 -9.94
C LEU A 392 -43.79 35.72 -10.63
N GLY A 393 -44.30 34.50 -10.83
CA GLY A 393 -45.64 34.26 -11.35
C GLY A 393 -46.71 34.84 -10.46
N ASP A 394 -46.60 34.67 -9.14
CA ASP A 394 -47.53 35.24 -8.15
C ASP A 394 -47.46 36.78 -8.09
N ALA A 395 -46.26 37.36 -8.18
CA ALA A 395 -46.07 38.81 -8.19
C ALA A 395 -46.63 39.48 -9.44
N MET A 396 -46.59 38.80 -10.60
CA MET A 396 -47.18 39.28 -11.84
C MET A 396 -48.70 39.12 -11.88
N SER A 397 -49.26 38.09 -11.24
CA SER A 397 -50.71 37.88 -11.13
C SER A 397 -51.38 38.79 -10.10
N GLY A 398 -50.65 39.35 -9.14
CA GLY A 398 -51.12 40.30 -8.14
C GLY A 398 -51.10 41.79 -8.56
N MET A 399 -50.61 42.08 -9.79
CA MET A 399 -50.60 43.42 -10.40
C MET A 399 -51.69 43.64 -11.45
N GLY A 400 -52.63 42.69 -11.62
CA GLY A 400 -53.78 42.80 -12.52
C GLY A 400 -55.05 43.27 -11.84
#